data_2e3167f868e6e9f0132cc96dc49e61b2
#
_entry.id   2e3167f868e6e9f0132cc96dc49e61b2
#
_cell.length_a   1.000
_cell.length_b   1.000
_cell.length_c   1.000
_cell.angle_alpha   90.00
_cell.angle_beta   90.00
_cell.angle_gamma   90.00
#
_symmetry.space_group_name_H-M   'P 1'
#
loop_
_entity.id
_entity.type
_entity.pdbx_description
1 polymer ?
#
loop_
_entity_poly.entity_id
_entity_poly.type
_entity_poly.pdbx_seq_one_letter_code
_entity_poly.pdbx_strand_id
1 'polypeptide(L)'
;GRGELSATASALRAALSFGVGFAAVIWLATAPLEALAGPEAELLELVNQVRAERKLIALAPSQELARVARGHAEDMARRGYLAHVNPEGENPLQRAQAAGVSGFRLFAENIGATSVSGDRMRIIVDEWMRSHDHRENLLNPAFNASGVAVVEAAAGQTIVVELYASYPR
;
A
#
# COMPACT_ATOMS: atom_id res chain seq x y z
N GLY A 1 -55.36 -28.89 -64.38
CA GLY A 1 -56.15 -27.80 -63.83
C GLY A 1 -55.22 -26.74 -63.33
N ARG A 2 -55.09 -25.71 -64.02
CA ARG A 2 -55.49 -24.33 -63.68
C ARG A 2 -54.87 -23.86 -62.31
N GLY A 3 -54.21 -22.79 -62.19
CA GLY A 3 -54.12 -21.57 -62.94
C GLY A 3 -53.26 -20.58 -62.19
N GLU A 4 -52.68 -19.78 -62.96
CA GLU A 4 -52.59 -18.32 -62.84
C GLU A 4 -51.78 -17.75 -61.69
N LEU A 5 -50.65 -17.17 -62.03
CA LEU A 5 -50.41 -15.74 -62.32
C LEU A 5 -50.72 -14.83 -61.20
N SER A 6 -49.72 -14.17 -60.66
CA SER A 6 -49.64 -12.73 -60.83
C SER A 6 -48.34 -12.17 -60.26
N ALA A 7 -47.66 -11.42 -61.11
CA ALA A 7 -46.58 -10.52 -60.78
C ALA A 7 -47.14 -9.29 -60.11
N THR A 8 -46.34 -8.69 -59.29
CA THR A 8 -46.18 -7.23 -59.12
C THR A 8 -44.97 -6.97 -58.20
N ALA A 9 -43.90 -6.57 -58.72
CA ALA A 9 -43.40 -5.20 -58.86
C ALA A 9 -43.21 -4.43 -57.55
N SER A 10 -41.94 -4.15 -57.33
CA SER A 10 -41.44 -2.86 -56.91
C SER A 10 -41.74 -2.36 -55.49
N ALA A 11 -40.73 -2.23 -54.69
CA ALA A 11 -40.31 -0.93 -54.17
C ALA A 11 -39.02 -1.05 -53.37
N LEU A 12 -38.01 -0.55 -53.97
CA LEU A 12 -36.73 -0.22 -53.34
C LEU A 12 -36.98 0.86 -52.26
N ARG A 13 -36.84 0.52 -50.99
CA ARG A 13 -36.71 1.53 -49.92
C ARG A 13 -35.37 1.33 -49.25
N ALA A 14 -34.46 2.24 -49.62
CA ALA A 14 -33.22 2.44 -48.88
C ALA A 14 -33.59 2.97 -47.49
N ALA A 15 -33.40 2.17 -46.46
CA ALA A 15 -33.40 2.62 -45.11
C ALA A 15 -31.96 3.02 -44.74
N LEU A 16 -31.73 4.31 -44.66
CA LEU A 16 -30.53 4.89 -44.02
C LEU A 16 -30.54 4.47 -42.56
N SER A 17 -29.74 3.47 -42.21
CA SER A 17 -29.41 3.17 -40.83
C SER A 17 -28.44 4.21 -40.32
N PHE A 18 -28.92 5.19 -39.56
CA PHE A 18 -28.09 5.98 -38.71
C PHE A 18 -27.51 5.07 -37.62
N GLY A 19 -26.24 4.70 -37.81
CA GLY A 19 -25.47 4.05 -36.76
C GLY A 19 -25.25 5.00 -35.60
N VAL A 20 -26.04 4.85 -34.54
CA VAL A 20 -25.73 5.46 -33.25
C VAL A 20 -24.52 4.71 -32.71
N GLY A 21 -23.35 5.29 -32.88
CA GLY A 21 -22.14 4.81 -32.24
C GLY A 21 -22.29 4.91 -30.72
N PHE A 22 -22.54 3.80 -30.08
CA PHE A 22 -22.35 3.71 -28.64
C PHE A 22 -20.86 3.84 -28.36
N ALA A 23 -20.41 5.02 -28.01
CA ALA A 23 -19.12 5.18 -27.34
C ALA A 23 -19.22 4.43 -26.02
N ALA A 24 -18.60 3.26 -25.96
CA ALA A 24 -18.38 2.57 -24.70
C ALA A 24 -17.47 3.47 -23.84
N VAL A 25 -18.06 4.20 -22.92
CA VAL A 25 -17.32 4.86 -21.86
C VAL A 25 -16.76 3.72 -21.00
N ILE A 26 -15.48 3.41 -21.24
CA ILE A 26 -14.75 2.52 -20.35
C ILE A 26 -14.59 3.30 -19.04
N TRP A 27 -15.46 3.02 -18.08
CA TRP A 27 -15.22 3.36 -16.70
C TRP A 27 -14.00 2.54 -16.26
N LEU A 28 -12.81 3.14 -16.33
CA LEU A 28 -11.71 2.68 -15.50
C LEU A 28 -12.18 2.89 -14.06
N ALA A 29 -12.72 1.83 -13.47
CA ALA A 29 -12.92 1.78 -12.05
C ALA A 29 -11.51 1.90 -11.43
N THR A 30 -11.13 3.11 -11.06
CA THR A 30 -10.07 3.29 -10.07
C THR A 30 -10.61 2.61 -8.83
N ALA A 31 -10.13 1.37 -8.58
CA ALA A 31 -10.38 0.73 -7.30
C ALA A 31 -10.07 1.77 -6.23
N PRO A 32 -10.98 2.04 -5.28
CA PRO A 32 -10.65 2.95 -4.20
C PRO A 32 -9.38 2.38 -3.58
N LEU A 33 -8.38 3.25 -3.41
CA LEU A 33 -7.25 2.96 -2.56
C LEU A 33 -7.88 2.55 -1.24
N GLU A 34 -7.89 1.24 -0.94
CA GLU A 34 -8.44 0.77 0.33
C GLU A 34 -7.74 1.58 1.40
N ALA A 35 -8.50 2.46 2.03
CA ALA A 35 -7.97 3.26 3.11
C ALA A 35 -7.41 2.28 4.13
N LEU A 36 -6.15 2.44 4.48
CA LEU A 36 -5.57 1.72 5.61
C LEU A 36 -6.57 1.79 6.75
N ALA A 37 -6.90 0.66 7.33
CA ALA A 37 -7.80 0.57 8.48
C ALA A 37 -7.04 -0.12 9.62
N GLY A 38 -7.50 0.10 10.85
CA GLY A 38 -6.91 -0.55 12.01
C GLY A 38 -5.58 0.05 12.47
N PRO A 39 -4.75 -0.75 13.15
CA PRO A 39 -3.53 -0.26 13.79
C PRO A 39 -2.48 0.26 12.81
N GLU A 40 -2.42 -0.23 11.58
CA GLU A 40 -1.52 0.29 10.55
C GLU A 40 -1.87 1.72 10.15
N ALA A 41 -3.17 2.03 10.01
CA ALA A 41 -3.63 3.39 9.73
C ALA A 41 -3.33 4.32 10.89
N GLU A 42 -3.59 3.88 12.12
CA GLU A 42 -3.31 4.63 13.34
C GLU A 42 -1.82 4.96 13.46
N LEU A 43 -0.92 3.99 13.22
CA LEU A 43 0.51 4.25 13.28
C LEU A 43 0.94 5.29 12.24
N LEU A 44 0.52 5.13 10.98
CA LEU A 44 0.89 6.06 9.91
C LEU A 44 0.33 7.47 10.18
N GLU A 45 -0.87 7.58 10.74
CA GLU A 45 -1.44 8.86 11.15
C GLU A 45 -0.59 9.53 12.23
N LEU A 46 -0.21 8.80 13.27
CA LEU A 46 0.66 9.29 14.34
C LEU A 46 2.02 9.75 13.82
N VAL A 47 2.64 8.96 12.95
CA VAL A 47 3.89 9.34 12.27
C VAL A 47 3.71 10.62 11.46
N ASN A 48 2.63 10.74 10.70
CA ASN A 48 2.35 11.92 9.90
C ASN A 48 2.01 13.15 10.75
N GLN A 49 1.39 12.99 11.92
CA GLN A 49 1.20 14.08 12.89
C GLN A 49 2.56 14.61 13.39
N VAL A 50 3.46 13.72 13.80
CA VAL A 50 4.83 14.09 14.23
C VAL A 50 5.60 14.79 13.11
N ARG A 51 5.44 14.35 11.87
CA ARG A 51 6.06 15.00 10.69
C ARG A 51 5.46 16.38 10.42
N ALA A 52 4.15 16.53 10.50
CA ALA A 52 3.45 17.81 10.31
C ALA A 52 3.87 18.88 11.33
N GLU A 53 4.06 18.51 12.61
CA GLU A 53 4.60 19.40 13.64
C GLU A 53 5.97 19.99 13.26
N ARG A 54 6.72 19.31 12.40
CA ARG A 54 8.04 19.73 11.90
C ARG A 54 8.01 20.25 10.48
N LYS A 55 6.81 20.55 9.95
CA LYS A 55 6.57 21.07 8.60
C LYS A 55 7.10 20.16 7.49
N LEU A 56 7.16 18.85 7.77
CA LEU A 56 7.49 17.83 6.78
C LEU A 56 6.23 17.37 6.04
N ILE A 57 6.40 16.95 4.79
CA ILE A 57 5.28 16.36 4.03
C ILE A 57 4.84 15.04 4.65
N ALA A 58 3.55 14.76 4.55
CA ALA A 58 3.00 13.46 4.94
C ALA A 58 3.56 12.35 4.05
N LEU A 59 3.78 11.18 4.65
CA LEU A 59 4.08 9.96 3.92
C LEU A 59 2.79 9.39 3.33
N ALA A 60 2.80 9.10 2.04
CA ALA A 60 1.70 8.42 1.38
C ALA A 60 1.74 6.91 1.68
N PRO A 61 0.60 6.26 1.96
CA PRO A 61 0.58 4.82 2.16
C PRO A 61 0.94 4.08 0.87
N SER A 62 1.78 3.05 0.98
CA SER A 62 2.17 2.16 -0.12
C SER A 62 1.85 0.71 0.23
N GLN A 63 0.95 0.11 -0.55
CA GLN A 63 0.59 -1.30 -0.37
C GLN A 63 1.76 -2.24 -0.67
N GLU A 64 2.63 -1.89 -1.60
CA GLU A 64 3.82 -2.69 -1.92
C GLU A 64 4.79 -2.73 -0.75
N LEU A 65 5.09 -1.57 -0.16
CA LEU A 65 5.92 -1.49 1.05
C LEU A 65 5.25 -2.20 2.22
N ALA A 66 3.94 -2.05 2.40
CA ALA A 66 3.20 -2.72 3.47
C ALA A 66 3.25 -4.25 3.38
N ARG A 67 3.21 -4.83 2.16
CA ARG A 67 3.39 -6.27 1.97
C ARG A 67 4.78 -6.75 2.39
N VAL A 68 5.82 -6.00 2.06
CA VAL A 68 7.20 -6.32 2.47
C VAL A 68 7.34 -6.21 3.99
N ALA A 69 6.82 -5.14 4.58
CA ALA A 69 6.81 -4.94 6.03
C ALA A 69 6.10 -6.08 6.75
N ARG A 70 4.93 -6.50 6.23
CA ARG A 70 4.14 -7.61 6.81
C ARG A 70 4.88 -8.92 6.77
N GLY A 71 5.50 -9.27 5.65
CA GLY A 71 6.29 -10.50 5.54
C GLY A 71 7.40 -10.57 6.59
N HIS A 72 8.08 -9.45 6.86
CA HIS A 72 9.12 -9.40 7.88
C HIS A 72 8.55 -9.43 9.30
N ALA A 73 7.48 -8.69 9.57
CA ALA A 73 6.81 -8.71 10.87
C ALA A 73 6.29 -10.11 11.23
N GLU A 74 5.67 -10.81 10.28
CA GLU A 74 5.20 -12.19 10.45
C GLU A 74 6.36 -13.17 10.65
N ASP A 75 7.47 -12.99 9.96
CA ASP A 75 8.66 -13.82 10.15
C ASP A 75 9.25 -13.62 11.54
N MET A 76 9.40 -12.39 11.99
CA MET A 76 9.83 -12.09 13.36
C MET A 76 8.90 -12.70 14.42
N ALA A 77 7.59 -12.55 14.22
CA ALA A 77 6.58 -13.11 15.14
C ALA A 77 6.62 -14.63 15.20
N ARG A 78 6.73 -15.30 14.06
CA ARG A 78 6.74 -16.76 13.95
C ARG A 78 8.01 -17.39 14.51
N ARG A 79 9.16 -16.73 14.27
CA ARG A 79 10.49 -17.28 14.60
C ARG A 79 11.08 -16.74 15.90
N GLY A 80 10.40 -15.78 16.54
CA GLY A 80 10.77 -15.27 17.86
C GLY A 80 12.05 -14.43 17.86
N TYR A 81 12.24 -13.54 16.88
CA TYR A 81 13.35 -12.59 16.85
C TYR A 81 12.86 -11.17 16.57
N LEU A 82 13.70 -10.16 16.84
CA LEU A 82 13.44 -8.76 16.53
C LEU A 82 14.74 -8.14 15.99
N ALA A 83 14.88 -8.05 14.67
CA ALA A 83 16.07 -7.55 14.01
C ALA A 83 15.77 -7.07 12.58
N HIS A 84 16.54 -6.11 12.07
CA HIS A 84 16.44 -5.64 10.68
C HIS A 84 16.88 -6.70 9.67
N VAL A 85 17.87 -7.51 10.02
CA VAL A 85 18.38 -8.60 9.19
C VAL A 85 17.72 -9.90 9.63
N ASN A 86 17.11 -10.62 8.70
CA ASN A 86 16.50 -11.91 8.99
C ASN A 86 17.55 -13.03 9.16
N PRO A 87 17.18 -14.20 9.67
CA PRO A 87 18.11 -15.31 9.85
C PRO A 87 18.82 -15.80 8.57
N GLU A 88 18.25 -15.52 7.39
CA GLU A 88 18.84 -15.80 6.08
C GLU A 88 19.89 -14.77 5.65
N GLY A 89 20.05 -13.68 6.43
CA GLY A 89 21.01 -12.61 6.18
C GLY A 89 20.47 -11.50 5.27
N GLU A 90 19.17 -11.47 4.98
CA GLU A 90 18.57 -10.45 4.15
C GLU A 90 18.25 -9.19 4.97
N ASN A 91 18.73 -8.06 4.52
CA ASN A 91 18.39 -6.74 5.05
C ASN A 91 17.07 -6.19 4.46
N PRO A 92 16.53 -5.08 4.98
CA PRO A 92 15.26 -4.53 4.49
C PRO A 92 15.25 -4.22 2.99
N LEU A 93 16.35 -3.69 2.46
CA LEU A 93 16.49 -3.37 1.03
C LEU A 93 16.44 -4.64 0.16
N GLN A 94 17.13 -5.69 0.58
CA GLN A 94 17.14 -6.96 -0.13
C GLN A 94 15.75 -7.61 -0.15
N ARG A 95 15.02 -7.57 0.97
CA ARG A 95 13.64 -8.06 1.03
C ARG A 95 12.71 -7.28 0.09
N ALA A 96 12.84 -5.95 0.03
CA ALA A 96 12.07 -5.11 -0.88
C ALA A 96 12.37 -5.45 -2.35
N GLN A 97 13.63 -5.57 -2.71
CA GLN A 97 14.07 -5.92 -4.07
C GLN A 97 13.60 -7.33 -4.47
N ALA A 98 13.71 -8.30 -3.59
CA ALA A 98 13.21 -9.66 -3.82
C ALA A 98 11.69 -9.71 -4.03
N ALA A 99 10.95 -8.80 -3.40
CA ALA A 99 9.51 -8.63 -3.59
C ALA A 99 9.13 -7.81 -4.85
N GLY A 100 10.11 -7.38 -5.65
CA GLY A 100 9.90 -6.60 -6.87
C GLY A 100 9.66 -5.10 -6.64
N VAL A 101 9.84 -4.60 -5.43
CA VAL A 101 9.71 -3.17 -5.13
C VAL A 101 10.93 -2.42 -5.64
N SER A 102 10.71 -1.41 -6.45
CA SER A 102 11.77 -0.67 -7.14
C SER A 102 11.38 0.79 -7.39
N GLY A 103 12.28 1.57 -8.01
CA GLY A 103 12.00 2.96 -8.40
C GLY A 103 12.21 3.98 -7.29
N PHE A 104 12.54 3.57 -6.08
CA PHE A 104 12.89 4.46 -4.98
C PHE A 104 14.37 4.89 -5.05
N ARG A 105 14.68 6.04 -4.46
CA ARG A 105 16.06 6.59 -4.33
C ARG A 105 16.66 6.34 -2.96
N LEU A 106 15.83 6.39 -1.94
CA LEU A 106 16.20 6.11 -0.54
C LEU A 106 15.21 5.12 0.05
N PHE A 107 15.70 4.32 0.98
CA PHE A 107 14.93 3.29 1.64
C PHE A 107 15.40 3.14 3.10
N ALA A 108 14.46 2.98 4.03
CA ALA A 108 14.78 2.74 5.44
C ALA A 108 13.69 1.90 6.11
N GLU A 109 14.02 1.39 7.29
CA GLU A 109 13.10 0.61 8.11
C GLU A 109 13.17 1.03 9.57
N ASN A 110 12.02 1.17 10.22
CA ASN A 110 11.89 1.16 11.66
C ASN A 110 11.16 -0.11 12.08
N ILE A 111 11.65 -0.76 13.13
CA ILE A 111 10.97 -1.86 13.79
C ILE A 111 10.74 -1.51 15.25
N GLY A 112 9.67 -2.07 15.81
CA GLY A 112 9.33 -1.91 17.22
C GLY A 112 8.53 -3.09 17.71
N ALA A 113 8.56 -3.29 19.01
CA ALA A 113 7.74 -4.30 19.68
C ALA A 113 7.31 -3.80 21.06
N THR A 114 6.09 -4.12 21.45
CA THR A 114 5.57 -3.81 22.77
C THR A 114 4.64 -4.92 23.25
N SER A 115 4.66 -5.21 24.55
CA SER A 115 3.68 -6.07 25.22
C SER A 115 2.77 -5.27 26.14
N VAL A 116 2.88 -3.93 26.13
CA VAL A 116 2.06 -3.05 26.94
C VAL A 116 0.65 -2.98 26.37
N SER A 117 -0.36 -3.11 27.19
CA SER A 117 -1.76 -2.87 26.80
C SER A 117 -2.06 -1.37 26.75
N GLY A 118 -3.00 -0.97 25.88
CA GLY A 118 -3.41 0.43 25.71
C GLY A 118 -3.06 0.96 24.34
N ASP A 119 -2.64 2.22 24.27
CA ASP A 119 -2.30 2.94 23.03
C ASP A 119 -0.93 2.49 22.49
N ARG A 120 -0.89 1.25 21.94
CA ARG A 120 0.35 0.60 21.50
C ARG A 120 1.04 1.33 20.36
N MET A 121 0.27 1.90 19.43
CA MET A 121 0.86 2.62 18.29
C MET A 121 1.54 3.90 18.75
N ARG A 122 0.94 4.63 19.68
CA ARG A 122 1.59 5.80 20.27
C ARG A 122 2.85 5.43 21.05
N ILE A 123 2.81 4.36 21.82
CA ILE A 123 4.00 3.87 22.55
C ILE A 123 5.14 3.60 21.56
N ILE A 124 4.88 2.91 20.45
CA ILE A 124 5.89 2.62 19.43
C ILE A 124 6.45 3.91 18.81
N VAL A 125 5.58 4.85 18.41
CA VAL A 125 6.03 6.13 17.83
C VAL A 125 6.84 6.95 18.82
N ASP A 126 6.43 6.99 20.08
CA ASP A 126 7.16 7.70 21.14
C ASP A 126 8.55 7.07 21.39
N GLU A 127 8.65 5.74 21.36
CA GLU A 127 9.94 5.04 21.47
C GLU A 127 10.84 5.33 20.25
N TRP A 128 10.29 5.32 19.05
CA TRP A 128 11.04 5.71 17.84
C TRP A 128 11.54 7.14 17.92
N MET A 129 10.74 8.05 18.45
CA MET A 129 11.16 9.45 18.64
C MET A 129 12.24 9.64 19.71
N ARG A 130 12.37 8.74 20.67
CA ARG A 130 13.46 8.75 21.66
C ARG A 130 14.75 8.12 21.14
N SER A 131 14.66 7.22 20.17
CA SER A 131 15.81 6.58 19.53
C SER A 131 16.36 7.45 18.39
N HIS A 132 17.66 7.73 18.40
CA HIS A 132 18.30 8.56 17.38
C HIS A 132 18.02 8.05 15.96
N ASP A 133 18.34 6.79 15.69
CA ASP A 133 18.29 6.20 14.35
C ASP A 133 16.84 6.09 13.83
N HIS A 134 15.92 5.64 14.69
CA HIS A 134 14.50 5.56 14.32
C HIS A 134 13.91 6.96 14.06
N ARG A 135 14.28 7.95 14.87
CA ARG A 135 13.85 9.33 14.69
C ARG A 135 14.40 9.94 13.40
N GLU A 136 15.65 9.66 13.04
CA GLU A 136 16.21 10.12 11.77
C GLU A 136 15.41 9.59 10.58
N ASN A 137 15.03 8.32 10.58
CA ASN A 137 14.19 7.75 9.54
C ASN A 137 12.81 8.43 9.51
N LEU A 138 12.13 8.50 10.64
CA LEU A 138 10.79 9.06 10.76
C LEU A 138 10.72 10.53 10.33
N LEU A 139 11.76 11.30 10.60
CA LEU A 139 11.84 12.74 10.29
C LEU A 139 12.60 13.06 9.00
N ASN A 140 13.03 12.09 8.23
CA ASN A 140 13.76 12.34 7.00
C ASN A 140 12.85 13.05 5.96
N PRO A 141 13.22 14.28 5.52
CA PRO A 141 12.41 15.05 4.58
C PRO A 141 12.37 14.46 3.17
N ALA A 142 13.30 13.56 2.84
CA ALA A 142 13.37 12.93 1.53
C ALA A 142 12.33 11.84 1.33
N PHE A 143 11.84 11.20 2.40
CA PHE A 143 10.81 10.18 2.30
C PHE A 143 9.44 10.78 1.98
N ASN A 144 8.70 10.10 1.10
CA ASN A 144 7.35 10.49 0.65
C ASN A 144 6.35 9.33 0.62
N ALA A 145 6.79 8.11 0.89
CA ALA A 145 5.93 6.93 0.96
C ALA A 145 6.30 6.05 2.16
N SER A 146 5.32 5.37 2.72
CA SER A 146 5.49 4.43 3.83
C SER A 146 4.60 3.20 3.66
N GLY A 147 5.11 2.07 4.14
CA GLY A 147 4.34 0.83 4.29
C GLY A 147 4.46 0.30 5.70
N VAL A 148 3.32 0.14 6.36
CA VAL A 148 3.23 -0.28 7.76
C VAL A 148 2.64 -1.68 7.85
N ALA A 149 3.17 -2.47 8.77
CA ALA A 149 2.58 -3.72 9.21
C ALA A 149 2.59 -3.83 10.74
N VAL A 150 1.49 -4.30 11.28
CA VAL A 150 1.32 -4.60 12.69
C VAL A 150 0.90 -6.06 12.83
N VAL A 151 1.63 -6.82 13.64
CA VAL A 151 1.42 -8.26 13.81
C VAL A 151 1.43 -8.61 15.29
N GLU A 152 0.44 -9.35 15.70
CA GLU A 152 0.42 -9.94 17.06
C GLU A 152 1.27 -11.21 17.09
N ALA A 153 2.26 -11.23 17.95
CA ALA A 153 3.10 -12.38 18.21
C ALA A 153 2.65 -13.14 19.45
N ALA A 154 3.32 -14.24 19.76
CA ALA A 154 3.05 -15.01 20.96
C ALA A 154 3.17 -14.15 22.24
N ALA A 155 2.49 -14.58 23.31
CA ALA A 155 2.47 -13.90 24.61
C ALA A 155 1.95 -12.44 24.59
N GLY A 156 1.13 -12.07 23.58
CA GLY A 156 0.52 -10.75 23.49
C GLY A 156 1.48 -9.62 23.11
N GLN A 157 2.63 -9.96 22.50
CA GLN A 157 3.54 -8.98 21.96
C GLN A 157 3.04 -8.49 20.61
N THR A 158 3.01 -7.17 20.43
CA THR A 158 2.75 -6.53 19.13
C THR A 158 4.08 -6.17 18.49
N ILE A 159 4.29 -6.63 17.25
CA ILE A 159 5.45 -6.29 16.42
C ILE A 159 5.00 -5.33 15.33
N VAL A 160 5.77 -4.27 15.13
CA VAL A 160 5.51 -3.24 14.12
C VAL A 160 6.72 -3.08 13.22
N VAL A 161 6.48 -3.05 11.92
CA VAL A 161 7.47 -2.71 10.90
C VAL A 161 6.94 -1.56 10.08
N GLU A 162 7.73 -0.50 9.93
CA GLU A 162 7.47 0.60 9.01
C GLU A 162 8.63 0.73 8.03
N LEU A 163 8.32 0.64 6.75
CA LEU A 163 9.25 0.89 5.66
C LEU A 163 9.03 2.29 5.10
N TYR A 164 10.11 2.98 4.83
CA TYR A 164 10.12 4.31 4.25
C TYR A 164 10.78 4.27 2.88
N ALA A 165 10.21 5.01 1.93
CA ALA A 165 10.81 5.15 0.61
C ALA A 165 10.70 6.58 0.08
N SER A 166 11.67 6.96 -0.76
CA SER A 166 11.66 8.20 -1.52
C SER A 166 11.49 7.88 -2.99
N TYR A 167 10.33 8.15 -3.54
CA TYR A 167 10.06 8.02 -4.97
C TYR A 167 10.22 9.37 -5.70
N PRO A 168 10.64 9.39 -6.98
CA PRO A 168 10.62 10.58 -7.82
C PRO A 168 9.21 11.21 -7.84
N ARG A 169 9.16 12.53 -7.78
CA ARG A 169 7.95 13.33 -7.95
C ARG A 169 7.84 13.82 -9.38
#